data_ee0b596b653d2656a22a074159f889df
#
_entry.id   ee0b596b653d2656a22a074159f889df
#
_cell.length_a   1.000
_cell.length_b   1.000
_cell.length_c   1.000
_cell.angle_alpha   90.00
_cell.angle_beta   90.00
_cell.angle_gamma   90.00
#
_symmetry.space_group_name_H-M   'P 1'
#
loop_
_entity.id
_entity.type
_entity.pdbx_description
1 polymer ?
#
loop_
_entity_poly.entity_id
_entity_poly.type
_entity_poly.pdbx_seq_one_letter_code
_entity_poly.pdbx_strand_id
1 'polypeptide(L)'
;MWKKIEFAIVLLLLAVLIMMSNHLEEMVSSGRVTGRNPCIVLDSGHGGEDPGKIGVNQAKEKDVNLKIAKKTKERLENKGWKVVMTREKDVM
;
A
#
# COMPACT_ATOMS: atom_id res chain seq x y z
N MET A 1 0.73 -40.10 -32.67
CA MET A 1 1.14 -38.75 -33.09
C MET A 1 0.15 -37.67 -32.67
N TRP A 2 -1.11 -37.82 -32.95
CA TRP A 2 -2.12 -36.81 -32.59
C TRP A 2 -2.22 -36.53 -31.10
N LYS A 3 -2.19 -37.55 -30.27
CA LYS A 3 -2.27 -37.40 -28.80
C LYS A 3 -1.12 -36.62 -28.18
N LYS A 4 0.08 -36.70 -28.76
CA LYS A 4 1.24 -35.93 -28.29
C LYS A 4 1.13 -34.47 -28.70
N ILE A 5 0.59 -34.19 -29.88
CA ILE A 5 0.38 -32.84 -30.38
C ILE A 5 -0.75 -32.16 -29.60
N GLU A 6 -1.84 -32.87 -29.34
CA GLU A 6 -2.96 -32.37 -28.52
C GLU A 6 -2.50 -32.05 -27.11
N PHE A 7 -1.70 -32.94 -26.51
CA PHE A 7 -1.15 -32.72 -25.17
C PHE A 7 -0.22 -31.50 -25.13
N ALA A 8 0.64 -31.34 -26.15
CA ALA A 8 1.53 -30.20 -26.25
C ALA A 8 0.74 -28.88 -26.44
N ILE A 9 -0.33 -28.89 -27.21
CA ILE A 9 -1.21 -27.71 -27.39
C ILE A 9 -1.90 -27.35 -26.08
N VAL A 10 -2.42 -28.34 -25.34
CA VAL A 10 -3.06 -28.11 -24.05
C VAL A 10 -2.08 -27.52 -23.04
N LEU A 11 -0.85 -28.04 -22.98
CA LEU A 11 0.20 -27.50 -22.10
C LEU A 11 0.57 -26.06 -22.48
N LEU A 12 0.66 -25.78 -23.78
CA LEU A 12 0.96 -24.44 -24.27
C LEU A 12 -0.14 -23.44 -23.91
N LEU A 13 -1.40 -23.84 -24.12
CA LEU A 13 -2.56 -23.01 -23.75
C LEU A 13 -2.62 -22.74 -22.25
N LEU A 14 -2.33 -23.75 -21.44
CA LEU A 14 -2.28 -23.62 -19.98
C LEU A 14 -1.16 -22.65 -19.56
N ALA A 15 0.02 -22.75 -20.15
CA ALA A 15 1.13 -21.86 -19.89
C ALA A 15 0.79 -20.41 -20.26
N VAL A 16 0.14 -20.20 -21.40
CA VAL A 16 -0.31 -18.87 -21.84
C VAL A 16 -1.35 -18.30 -20.89
N LEU A 17 -2.31 -19.13 -20.41
CA LEU A 17 -3.30 -18.70 -19.43
C LEU A 17 -2.66 -18.27 -18.12
N ILE A 18 -1.68 -19.02 -17.63
CA ILE A 18 -0.94 -18.67 -16.40
C ILE A 18 -0.17 -17.37 -16.58
N MET A 19 0.51 -17.20 -17.70
CA MET A 19 1.25 -15.97 -18.02
C MET A 19 0.32 -14.76 -18.11
N MET A 20 -0.84 -14.91 -18.76
CA MET A 20 -1.83 -13.84 -18.87
C MET A 20 -2.44 -13.49 -17.50
N SER A 21 -2.69 -14.49 -16.66
CA SER A 21 -3.21 -14.27 -15.31
C SER A 21 -2.23 -13.46 -14.46
N ASN A 22 -0.95 -13.82 -14.47
CA ASN A 22 0.08 -13.09 -13.74
C ASN A 22 0.25 -11.66 -14.26
N HIS A 23 0.21 -11.50 -15.57
CA HIS A 23 0.30 -10.18 -16.20
C HIS A 23 -0.92 -9.31 -15.88
N LEU A 24 -2.10 -9.91 -15.80
CA LEU A 24 -3.32 -9.21 -15.43
C LEU A 24 -3.29 -8.72 -13.97
N GLU A 25 -2.78 -9.54 -13.05
CA GLU A 25 -2.59 -9.14 -11.66
C GLU A 25 -1.64 -7.96 -11.55
N GLU A 26 -0.55 -7.99 -12.27
CA GLU A 26 0.41 -6.90 -12.31
C GLU A 26 -0.20 -5.62 -12.90
N MET A 27 -0.97 -5.73 -13.95
CA MET A 27 -1.70 -4.60 -14.53
C MET A 27 -2.77 -4.05 -13.61
N VAL A 28 -3.54 -4.90 -12.91
CA VAL A 28 -4.57 -4.48 -11.97
C VAL A 28 -3.94 -3.83 -10.75
N SER A 29 -2.81 -4.35 -10.27
CA SER A 29 -2.05 -3.77 -9.16
C SER A 29 -1.48 -2.39 -9.52
N SER A 30 -0.96 -2.23 -10.73
CA SER A 30 -0.40 -0.96 -11.20
C SER A 30 -1.43 -0.02 -11.81
N GLY A 31 -2.54 -0.53 -12.30
CA GLY A 31 -3.57 0.25 -13.00
C GLY A 31 -4.38 1.20 -12.12
N ARG A 32 -4.34 1.00 -10.80
CA ARG A 32 -4.92 1.96 -9.85
C ARG A 32 -4.07 3.21 -9.68
N VAL A 33 -2.87 3.17 -10.20
CA VAL A 33 -1.88 4.24 -10.12
C VAL A 33 -1.60 4.70 -11.54
N THR A 34 -2.63 5.26 -12.18
CA THR A 34 -2.51 5.73 -13.54
C THR A 34 -1.59 6.95 -13.65
N GLY A 35 -0.37 6.73 -14.15
CA GLY A 35 0.43 7.72 -14.89
C GLY A 35 0.89 8.98 -14.15
N ARG A 36 0.53 9.17 -12.89
CA ARG A 36 1.04 10.25 -12.05
C ARG A 36 1.53 9.61 -10.76
N ASN A 37 2.69 10.04 -10.30
CA ASN A 37 3.21 9.59 -9.02
C ASN A 37 2.16 9.85 -7.93
N PRO A 38 1.49 8.83 -7.40
CA PRO A 38 0.46 9.06 -6.41
C PRO A 38 1.11 9.59 -5.14
N CYS A 39 0.52 10.62 -4.61
CA CYS A 39 0.90 11.18 -3.33
C CYS A 39 -0.15 10.78 -2.31
N ILE A 40 0.27 10.08 -1.26
CA ILE A 40 -0.59 9.73 -0.15
C ILE A 40 -0.39 10.78 0.93
N VAL A 41 -1.49 11.34 1.40
CA VAL A 41 -1.47 12.28 2.53
C VAL A 41 -1.92 11.51 3.78
N LEU A 42 -1.06 11.50 4.79
CA LEU A 42 -1.38 10.94 6.10
C LEU A 42 -1.68 12.08 7.06
N ASP A 43 -2.90 12.08 7.57
CA ASP A 43 -3.35 13.04 8.55
C ASP A 43 -3.29 12.41 9.95
N SER A 44 -2.34 12.86 10.74
CA SER A 44 -2.17 12.43 12.13
C SER A 44 -3.02 13.33 13.02
N GLY A 45 -4.18 12.85 13.42
CA GLY A 45 -5.15 13.59 14.21
C GLY A 45 -4.62 14.04 15.58
N HIS A 46 -5.18 15.13 16.09
CA HIS A 46 -4.77 15.82 17.30
C HIS A 46 -3.34 16.33 17.20
N GLY A 47 -2.83 16.98 18.19
CA GLY A 47 -1.45 17.49 18.24
C GLY A 47 -1.35 18.82 18.97
N GLY A 48 -0.13 19.19 19.34
CA GLY A 48 0.13 20.42 20.07
C GLY A 48 -0.62 20.44 21.40
N GLU A 49 -1.49 21.42 21.59
CA GLU A 49 -2.32 21.56 22.79
C GLU A 49 -3.49 20.60 22.85
N ASP A 50 -3.85 19.95 21.72
CA ASP A 50 -4.91 18.96 21.67
C ASP A 50 -4.35 17.55 21.79
N PRO A 51 -4.42 16.93 22.98
CA PRO A 51 -3.90 15.58 23.19
C PRO A 51 -4.83 14.49 22.64
N GLY A 52 -6.07 14.80 22.31
CA GLY A 52 -7.10 13.80 22.09
C GLY A 52 -7.45 13.08 23.38
N LYS A 53 -7.81 11.81 23.29
CA LYS A 53 -8.09 10.98 24.46
C LYS A 53 -6.80 10.63 25.18
N ILE A 54 -6.84 10.69 26.52
CA ILE A 54 -5.74 10.24 27.38
C ILE A 54 -6.12 8.89 27.97
N GLY A 55 -5.28 7.89 27.74
CA GLY A 55 -5.50 6.54 28.25
C GLY A 55 -5.20 6.40 29.73
N VAL A 56 -5.55 5.23 30.30
CA VAL A 56 -5.33 4.91 31.72
C VAL A 56 -3.86 4.91 32.09
N ASN A 57 -2.98 4.62 31.13
CA ASN A 57 -1.53 4.65 31.29
C ASN A 57 -0.93 6.03 30.95
N GLN A 58 -1.76 7.06 30.87
CA GLN A 58 -1.40 8.43 30.49
C GLN A 58 -0.90 8.59 29.04
N ALA A 59 -1.05 7.56 28.21
CA ALA A 59 -0.75 7.68 26.79
C ALA A 59 -1.74 8.65 26.12
N LYS A 60 -1.22 9.58 25.34
CA LYS A 60 -2.02 10.58 24.62
C LYS A 60 -2.30 10.09 23.21
N GLU A 61 -3.56 10.25 22.78
CA GLU A 61 -3.97 9.85 21.44
C GLU A 61 -3.12 10.52 20.35
N LYS A 62 -2.77 11.80 20.51
CA LYS A 62 -1.90 12.51 19.56
C LYS A 62 -0.55 11.85 19.34
N ASP A 63 0.06 11.30 20.38
CA ASP A 63 1.36 10.63 20.31
C ASP A 63 1.26 9.28 19.62
N VAL A 64 0.20 8.52 19.92
CA VAL A 64 -0.09 7.24 19.28
C VAL A 64 -0.37 7.45 17.80
N ASN A 65 -1.19 8.44 17.46
CA ASN A 65 -1.51 8.78 16.07
C ASN A 65 -0.25 9.13 15.29
N LEU A 66 0.64 9.92 15.86
CA LEU A 66 1.89 10.31 15.22
C LEU A 66 2.82 9.11 14.98
N LYS A 67 2.95 8.22 15.95
CA LYS A 67 3.75 6.99 15.81
C LYS A 67 3.22 6.08 14.72
N ILE A 68 1.92 5.88 14.68
CA ILE A 68 1.28 5.04 13.65
C ILE A 68 1.49 5.66 12.28
N ALA A 69 1.27 6.96 12.16
CA ALA A 69 1.45 7.68 10.89
C ALA A 69 2.89 7.58 10.38
N LYS A 70 3.89 7.74 11.24
CA LYS A 70 5.30 7.61 10.87
C LYS A 70 5.66 6.21 10.38
N LYS A 71 5.18 5.18 11.06
CA LYS A 71 5.39 3.79 10.63
C LYS A 71 4.70 3.48 9.32
N THR A 72 3.50 3.99 9.14
CA THR A 72 2.74 3.84 7.89
C THR A 72 3.47 4.52 6.74
N LYS A 73 3.97 5.74 6.95
CA LYS A 73 4.79 6.46 5.97
C LYS A 73 6.00 5.64 5.54
N GLU A 74 6.76 5.11 6.49
CA GLU A 74 7.94 4.31 6.22
C GLU A 74 7.60 3.10 5.34
N ARG A 75 6.55 2.36 5.69
CA ARG A 75 6.13 1.19 4.92
C ARG A 75 5.65 1.52 3.52
N LEU A 76 4.93 2.62 3.37
CA LEU A 76 4.45 3.08 2.06
C LEU A 76 5.61 3.57 1.19
N GLU A 77 6.54 4.33 1.75
CA GLU A 77 7.73 4.79 1.03
C GLU A 77 8.61 3.62 0.58
N ASN A 78 8.74 2.57 1.40
CA ASN A 78 9.45 1.35 1.02
C ASN A 78 8.81 0.62 -0.15
N LYS A 79 7.51 0.83 -0.37
CA LYS A 79 6.77 0.30 -1.52
C LYS A 79 6.79 1.24 -2.74
N GLY A 80 7.51 2.34 -2.66
CA GLY A 80 7.63 3.31 -3.76
C GLY A 80 6.58 4.41 -3.79
N TRP A 81 5.76 4.54 -2.75
CA TRP A 81 4.77 5.61 -2.67
C TRP A 81 5.39 6.90 -2.16
N LYS A 82 4.94 8.03 -2.71
CA LYS A 82 5.25 9.33 -2.13
C LYS A 82 4.24 9.63 -1.02
N VAL A 83 4.74 9.94 0.15
CA VAL A 83 3.89 10.18 1.33
C VAL A 83 4.18 11.55 1.90
N VAL A 84 3.13 12.31 2.15
CA VAL A 84 3.17 13.61 2.84
C VAL A 84 2.38 13.49 4.13
N MET A 85 2.94 13.95 5.21
CA MET A 85 2.26 13.99 6.51
C MET A 85 1.79 15.41 6.81
N THR A 86 0.61 15.55 7.38
CA THR A 86 0.08 16.83 7.83
C THR A 86 0.88 17.41 8.98
N ARG A 87 1.47 16.54 9.80
CA ARG A 87 2.44 16.91 10.80
C ARG A 87 3.45 15.79 11.03
N GLU A 88 4.67 16.09 11.33
CA GLU A 88 5.74 15.13 11.68
C GLU A 88 6.19 15.27 13.13
N LYS A 89 5.64 16.25 13.82
CA LYS A 89 5.94 16.60 15.21
C LYS A 89 4.65 16.76 16.00
N ASP A 90 4.82 16.95 17.31
CA ASP A 90 3.72 17.27 18.23
C ASP A 90 3.34 18.76 18.07
N VAL A 91 2.73 19.06 16.95
CA VAL A 91 2.21 20.40 16.60
C VAL A 91 0.80 20.26 16.00
N MET A 92 0.10 21.34 15.91
CA MET A 92 -1.19 21.37 15.24
C MET A 92 -1.07 21.65 13.74
#